data_bbddf1fa0d70b06bbb6ff0e91366873c
#
_entry.id   bbddf1fa0d70b06bbb6ff0e91366873c
#
_cell.length_a   1.000
_cell.length_b   1.000
_cell.length_c   1.000
_cell.angle_alpha   90.00
_cell.angle_beta   90.00
_cell.angle_gamma   90.00
#
_symmetry.space_group_name_H-M   'P 1'
#
loop_
_entity.id
_entity.type
_entity.pdbx_description
1 polymer ?
#
loop_
_entity_poly.entity_id
_entity_poly.type
_entity_poly.pdbx_seq_one_letter_code
_entity_poly.pdbx_strand_id
1 'polypeptide(L)'
;FDLPQFRDMLRAWTRSGALQDAVANKLAEWLDDELQQWDISRDAPYFGFEIPGAPGKFFYVWLDAPIGYMASFKHLCDNSDYDFDTYWKADSDTELYHFIGKDIVNFHTLFWPAMLTSAGYRLPTAVFVHGFLTVDGTKMSKSRGTFINASTYLEHLNPEYLRYYLAAKLSSGVDDLDLNFEDFVARVNSDLVGKVVNIASRCAGFINKGFDGMLADQLDDAALIASMQAASEEIAEHFENRDYSKAIRLIMALADNANQYINDQQPWVVAKAEPGSEKLQQICSTGLNAFRLLICYLKPVVPVMAEKAERFLSIPALTWPDSQTILQNHKIAAFEPLLTRVEADNITAMIESTRAAYAETAPVSESVAPTLSGEVDSPFEPEIQFDDFAKIDLRIALIADAEHVEGADKLLQLTLDLGLDSNGQPIRRNVFSGIKSAYSPEQLRGMLTVMVANLAPRKMKFGMSEGMVLAAGPGK
;
A
#
# COMPACT_ATOMS: atom_id res chain seq x y z
N PHE A 1 -27.65 -9.15 1.98
CA PHE A 1 -27.95 -7.77 2.33
C PHE A 1 -28.55 -7.03 1.14
N ASP A 2 -29.68 -6.34 1.35
CA ASP A 2 -30.45 -5.69 0.27
C ASP A 2 -29.88 -4.29 -0.02
N LEU A 3 -28.72 -4.26 -0.67
CA LEU A 3 -28.02 -3.03 -1.05
C LEU A 3 -28.84 -2.08 -1.94
N PRO A 4 -29.68 -2.56 -2.89
CA PRO A 4 -30.54 -1.71 -3.70
C PRO A 4 -31.41 -0.71 -2.93
N GLN A 5 -31.86 -1.03 -1.72
CA GLN A 5 -32.64 -0.13 -0.88
C GLN A 5 -31.90 1.15 -0.47
N PHE A 6 -30.58 1.14 -0.53
CA PHE A 6 -29.71 2.28 -0.13
C PHE A 6 -29.22 3.12 -1.32
N ARG A 7 -29.66 2.82 -2.55
CA ARG A 7 -29.18 3.47 -3.78
C ARG A 7 -29.22 5.00 -3.70
N ASP A 8 -30.35 5.58 -3.33
CA ASP A 8 -30.52 7.03 -3.34
C ASP A 8 -29.65 7.71 -2.27
N MET A 9 -29.54 7.09 -1.08
CA MET A 9 -28.66 7.57 -0.02
C MET A 9 -27.18 7.49 -0.46
N LEU A 10 -26.75 6.36 -1.04
CA LEU A 10 -25.39 6.17 -1.53
C LEU A 10 -25.05 7.18 -2.65
N ARG A 11 -25.99 7.40 -3.59
CA ARG A 11 -25.82 8.38 -4.67
C ARG A 11 -25.66 9.80 -4.13
N ALA A 12 -26.44 10.18 -3.12
CA ALA A 12 -26.35 11.49 -2.49
C ALA A 12 -25.02 11.64 -1.73
N TRP A 13 -24.65 10.64 -0.93
CA TRP A 13 -23.44 10.70 -0.11
C TRP A 13 -22.14 10.63 -0.93
N THR A 14 -22.04 9.78 -1.95
CA THR A 14 -20.86 9.70 -2.80
C THR A 14 -20.58 10.98 -3.60
N ARG A 15 -21.59 11.83 -3.79
CA ARG A 15 -21.48 13.12 -4.48
C ARG A 15 -21.45 14.34 -3.55
N SER A 16 -21.43 14.11 -2.23
CA SER A 16 -21.43 15.21 -1.23
C SER A 16 -20.07 15.85 -0.99
N GLY A 17 -19.01 15.39 -1.65
CA GLY A 17 -17.62 15.76 -1.35
C GLY A 17 -16.93 14.79 -0.39
N ALA A 18 -17.62 13.73 0.06
CA ALA A 18 -17.06 12.69 0.92
C ALA A 18 -16.00 11.81 0.22
N LEU A 19 -15.89 11.87 -1.09
CA LEU A 19 -14.96 11.09 -1.91
C LEU A 19 -14.19 11.99 -2.88
N GLN A 20 -13.01 11.54 -3.29
CA GLN A 20 -12.28 12.13 -4.41
C GLN A 20 -13.09 12.00 -5.71
N ASP A 21 -13.05 13.00 -6.58
CA ASP A 21 -13.84 13.03 -7.82
C ASP A 21 -13.67 11.78 -8.69
N ALA A 22 -12.43 11.29 -8.84
CA ALA A 22 -12.15 10.09 -9.62
C ALA A 22 -12.87 8.84 -9.07
N VAL A 23 -12.93 8.72 -7.74
CA VAL A 23 -13.62 7.62 -7.04
C VAL A 23 -15.12 7.77 -7.17
N ALA A 24 -15.66 8.98 -6.91
CA ALA A 24 -17.08 9.27 -7.01
C ALA A 24 -17.61 9.02 -8.43
N ASN A 25 -16.86 9.42 -9.47
CA ASN A 25 -17.24 9.21 -10.87
C ASN A 25 -17.28 7.72 -11.22
N LYS A 26 -16.30 6.95 -10.78
CA LYS A 26 -16.28 5.49 -11.02
C LYS A 26 -17.44 4.78 -10.31
N LEU A 27 -17.78 5.19 -9.09
CA LEU A 27 -18.91 4.62 -8.35
C LEU A 27 -20.27 5.02 -8.95
N ALA A 28 -20.35 6.17 -9.62
CA ALA A 28 -21.56 6.59 -10.31
C ALA A 28 -22.00 5.58 -11.38
N GLU A 29 -21.05 4.98 -12.11
CA GLU A 29 -21.33 3.93 -13.09
C GLU A 29 -22.08 2.76 -12.43
N TRP A 30 -21.62 2.30 -11.24
CA TRP A 30 -22.26 1.22 -10.48
C TRP A 30 -23.64 1.61 -9.92
N LEU A 31 -23.79 2.87 -9.51
CA LEU A 31 -25.04 3.38 -8.94
C LEU A 31 -26.09 3.69 -10.02
N ASP A 32 -25.65 3.93 -11.26
CA ASP A 32 -26.55 4.15 -12.41
C ASP A 32 -27.03 2.82 -13.02
N ASP A 33 -26.21 1.75 -12.92
CA ASP A 33 -26.62 0.39 -13.21
C ASP A 33 -27.54 -0.16 -12.10
N GLU A 34 -28.08 -1.36 -12.30
CA GLU A 34 -28.92 -2.05 -11.31
C GLU A 34 -28.06 -2.64 -10.20
N LEU A 35 -28.03 -1.98 -9.01
CA LEU A 35 -27.39 -2.55 -7.83
C LEU A 35 -27.98 -3.90 -7.48
N GLN A 36 -27.12 -4.90 -7.30
CA GLN A 36 -27.53 -6.24 -6.90
C GLN A 36 -27.53 -6.39 -5.37
N GLN A 37 -28.28 -7.36 -4.87
CA GLN A 37 -28.18 -7.78 -3.49
C GLN A 37 -26.77 -8.30 -3.20
N TRP A 38 -26.25 -7.94 -2.04
CA TRP A 38 -24.92 -8.37 -1.61
C TRP A 38 -25.01 -9.71 -0.88
N ASP A 39 -24.33 -10.74 -1.42
CA ASP A 39 -24.21 -12.03 -0.76
C ASP A 39 -23.23 -11.92 0.43
N ILE A 40 -23.76 -12.12 1.63
CA ILE A 40 -23.04 -12.02 2.90
C ILE A 40 -22.74 -13.39 3.52
N SER A 41 -23.03 -14.49 2.85
CA SER A 41 -22.82 -15.85 3.36
C SER A 41 -21.64 -16.55 2.70
N ARG A 42 -20.94 -17.39 3.46
CA ARG A 42 -19.86 -18.28 2.99
C ARG A 42 -20.05 -19.66 3.56
N ASP A 43 -19.72 -20.69 2.75
CA ASP A 43 -19.75 -22.08 3.15
C ASP A 43 -18.48 -22.50 3.91
N ALA A 44 -18.64 -23.51 4.78
CA ALA A 44 -17.49 -24.15 5.41
C ALA A 44 -16.60 -24.88 4.35
N PRO A 45 -15.26 -24.91 4.55
CA PRO A 45 -14.50 -24.34 5.68
C PRO A 45 -14.25 -22.85 5.49
N TYR A 46 -14.71 -22.03 6.41
CA TYR A 46 -14.52 -20.58 6.41
C TYR A 46 -14.25 -20.06 7.82
N PHE A 47 -13.24 -19.18 7.98
CA PHE A 47 -12.97 -18.54 9.26
C PHE A 47 -13.84 -17.28 9.39
N GLY A 48 -14.75 -17.29 10.37
CA GLY A 48 -15.69 -16.17 10.57
C GLY A 48 -16.76 -16.55 11.61
N PHE A 49 -17.71 -15.65 11.81
CA PHE A 49 -18.87 -15.88 12.68
C PHE A 49 -19.94 -16.68 11.95
N GLU A 50 -20.45 -17.73 12.58
CA GLU A 50 -21.57 -18.52 12.02
C GLU A 50 -22.85 -17.68 12.02
N ILE A 51 -23.64 -17.78 10.94
CA ILE A 51 -24.90 -17.04 10.79
C ILE A 51 -25.96 -17.70 11.70
N PRO A 52 -26.56 -16.95 12.64
CA PRO A 52 -27.62 -17.48 13.51
C PRO A 52 -28.77 -18.06 12.68
N GLY A 53 -29.14 -19.32 12.95
CA GLY A 53 -30.21 -20.03 12.27
C GLY A 53 -29.87 -20.63 10.90
N ALA A 54 -28.59 -20.54 10.46
CA ALA A 54 -28.08 -21.11 9.21
C ALA A 54 -26.80 -21.94 9.47
N PRO A 55 -26.89 -23.16 10.04
CA PRO A 55 -25.76 -23.99 10.38
C PRO A 55 -24.84 -24.25 9.19
N GLY A 56 -23.50 -24.10 9.41
CA GLY A 56 -22.48 -24.27 8.39
C GLY A 56 -22.35 -23.09 7.41
N LYS A 57 -23.09 -22.00 7.64
CA LYS A 57 -22.94 -20.74 6.91
C LYS A 57 -22.31 -19.69 7.81
N PHE A 58 -21.34 -18.97 7.27
CA PHE A 58 -20.56 -17.96 7.98
C PHE A 58 -20.78 -16.60 7.36
N PHE A 59 -20.72 -15.53 8.16
CA PHE A 59 -20.73 -14.18 7.63
C PHE A 59 -19.47 -13.92 6.80
N TYR A 60 -19.66 -13.29 5.64
CA TYR A 60 -18.57 -12.81 4.84
C TYR A 60 -17.78 -11.74 5.59
N VAL A 61 -16.44 -11.81 5.52
CA VAL A 61 -15.54 -10.96 6.29
C VAL A 61 -15.84 -9.45 6.19
N TRP A 62 -16.34 -8.98 5.06
CA TRP A 62 -16.69 -7.57 4.90
C TRP A 62 -18.00 -7.14 5.56
N LEU A 63 -18.76 -8.07 6.14
CA LEU A 63 -19.88 -7.73 7.01
C LEU A 63 -19.39 -7.48 8.45
N ASP A 64 -18.37 -8.18 8.91
CA ASP A 64 -17.85 -8.10 10.28
C ASP A 64 -16.60 -7.20 10.41
N ALA A 65 -15.68 -7.23 9.47
CA ALA A 65 -14.41 -6.51 9.55
C ALA A 65 -14.55 -4.99 9.77
N PRO A 66 -15.46 -4.26 9.08
CA PRO A 66 -15.65 -2.83 9.35
C PRO A 66 -16.19 -2.52 10.75
N ILE A 67 -16.91 -3.45 11.37
CA ILE A 67 -17.36 -3.33 12.77
C ILE A 67 -16.15 -3.27 13.70
N GLY A 68 -15.02 -3.83 13.30
CA GLY A 68 -13.75 -3.73 14.01
C GLY A 68 -13.30 -2.30 14.28
N TYR A 69 -13.64 -1.33 13.42
CA TYR A 69 -13.38 0.11 13.67
C TYR A 69 -14.16 0.60 14.89
N MET A 70 -15.45 0.22 14.99
CA MET A 70 -16.30 0.56 16.12
C MET A 70 -15.86 -0.17 17.39
N ALA A 71 -15.55 -1.47 17.29
CA ALA A 71 -15.10 -2.28 18.41
C ALA A 71 -13.77 -1.77 18.99
N SER A 72 -12.82 -1.39 18.14
CA SER A 72 -11.55 -0.80 18.57
C SER A 72 -11.76 0.53 19.29
N PHE A 73 -12.61 1.40 18.75
CA PHE A 73 -12.93 2.67 19.36
C PHE A 73 -13.72 2.50 20.67
N LYS A 74 -14.66 1.54 20.70
CA LYS A 74 -15.40 1.20 21.94
C LYS A 74 -14.44 0.72 23.04
N HIS A 75 -13.46 -0.10 22.69
CA HIS A 75 -12.42 -0.52 23.63
C HIS A 75 -11.60 0.67 24.18
N LEU A 76 -11.27 1.64 23.32
CA LEU A 76 -10.64 2.88 23.76
C LEU A 76 -11.54 3.64 24.74
N CYS A 77 -12.82 3.80 24.44
CA CYS A 77 -13.78 4.47 25.32
C CYS A 77 -13.92 3.78 26.69
N ASP A 78 -13.89 2.45 26.71
CA ASP A 78 -13.98 1.67 27.95
C ASP A 78 -12.74 1.87 28.87
N ASN A 79 -11.63 2.36 28.33
CA ASN A 79 -10.36 2.58 29.02
C ASN A 79 -9.92 4.06 29.06
N SER A 80 -10.81 5.00 28.74
CA SER A 80 -10.53 6.44 28.70
C SER A 80 -11.79 7.26 28.94
N ASP A 81 -11.67 8.59 28.92
CA ASP A 81 -12.79 9.53 29.08
C ASP A 81 -13.55 9.82 27.77
N TYR A 82 -13.24 9.11 26.68
CA TYR A 82 -13.98 9.25 25.42
C TYR A 82 -15.34 8.57 25.51
N ASP A 83 -16.37 9.21 24.95
CA ASP A 83 -17.71 8.65 24.85
C ASP A 83 -17.97 8.14 23.42
N PHE A 84 -18.34 6.87 23.31
CA PHE A 84 -18.57 6.21 22.01
C PHE A 84 -19.67 6.92 21.19
N ASP A 85 -20.74 7.28 21.88
CA ASP A 85 -21.91 7.88 21.21
C ASP A 85 -21.59 9.26 20.64
N THR A 86 -20.73 10.04 21.28
CA THR A 86 -20.28 11.35 20.78
C THR A 86 -19.65 11.24 19.38
N TYR A 87 -19.05 10.11 19.05
CA TYR A 87 -18.38 9.91 17.76
C TYR A 87 -19.23 9.15 16.74
N TRP A 88 -20.09 8.24 17.18
CA TRP A 88 -20.75 7.29 16.27
C TRP A 88 -22.26 7.50 16.09
N LYS A 89 -22.92 8.31 16.89
CA LYS A 89 -24.35 8.63 16.69
C LYS A 89 -24.62 9.27 15.33
N ALA A 90 -25.80 9.05 14.80
CA ALA A 90 -26.24 9.56 13.51
C ALA A 90 -26.17 11.10 13.41
N ASP A 91 -26.42 11.79 14.53
CA ASP A 91 -26.42 13.25 14.67
C ASP A 91 -25.09 13.84 15.20
N SER A 92 -24.03 13.01 15.28
CA SER A 92 -22.70 13.46 15.70
C SER A 92 -22.11 14.45 14.68
N ASP A 93 -21.54 15.53 15.18
CA ASP A 93 -20.80 16.55 14.42
C ASP A 93 -19.28 16.30 14.39
N THR A 94 -18.78 15.26 15.08
CA THR A 94 -17.36 14.87 15.00
C THR A 94 -16.99 14.38 13.58
N GLU A 95 -15.73 14.50 13.23
CA GLU A 95 -15.25 14.03 11.91
C GLU A 95 -14.79 12.58 11.98
N LEU A 96 -15.16 11.79 10.98
CA LEU A 96 -14.77 10.38 10.80
C LEU A 96 -14.18 10.19 9.41
N TYR A 97 -12.90 9.92 9.34
CA TYR A 97 -12.16 9.72 8.10
C TYR A 97 -11.68 8.28 7.94
N HIS A 98 -11.84 7.73 6.74
CA HIS A 98 -11.21 6.48 6.35
C HIS A 98 -10.10 6.74 5.33
N PHE A 99 -8.92 6.15 5.56
CA PHE A 99 -7.81 6.12 4.61
C PHE A 99 -7.64 4.68 4.13
N ILE A 100 -7.86 4.42 2.85
CA ILE A 100 -7.95 3.06 2.31
C ILE A 100 -7.19 2.90 0.99
N GLY A 101 -6.79 1.67 0.70
CA GLY A 101 -6.32 1.29 -0.64
C GLY A 101 -7.47 1.14 -1.64
N LYS A 102 -7.17 1.33 -2.91
CA LYS A 102 -8.17 1.27 -4.00
C LYS A 102 -8.85 -0.09 -4.18
N ASP A 103 -8.29 -1.16 -3.65
CA ASP A 103 -8.85 -2.52 -3.71
C ASP A 103 -10.08 -2.73 -2.83
N ILE A 104 -10.27 -1.89 -1.81
CA ILE A 104 -11.37 -2.00 -0.86
C ILE A 104 -12.37 -0.85 -0.95
N VAL A 105 -12.35 -0.10 -2.06
CA VAL A 105 -13.23 1.05 -2.28
C VAL A 105 -14.69 0.66 -2.15
N ASN A 106 -15.16 -0.37 -2.86
CA ASN A 106 -16.57 -0.74 -2.85
C ASN A 106 -17.08 -1.12 -1.46
N PHE A 107 -16.22 -1.74 -0.64
CA PHE A 107 -16.59 -2.12 0.73
C PHE A 107 -16.76 -0.89 1.64
N HIS A 108 -15.94 0.14 1.48
CA HIS A 108 -15.99 1.35 2.31
C HIS A 108 -16.90 2.45 1.77
N THR A 109 -17.32 2.38 0.51
CA THR A 109 -18.12 3.43 -0.11
C THR A 109 -19.54 3.01 -0.51
N LEU A 110 -19.82 1.70 -0.54
CA LEU A 110 -21.15 1.17 -0.79
C LEU A 110 -21.66 0.37 0.41
N PHE A 111 -20.95 -0.69 0.80
CA PHE A 111 -21.43 -1.62 1.82
C PHE A 111 -21.38 -1.02 3.22
N TRP A 112 -20.26 -0.45 3.63
CA TRP A 112 -20.11 0.14 4.96
C TRP A 112 -21.09 1.28 5.23
N PRO A 113 -21.25 2.29 4.35
CA PRO A 113 -22.27 3.31 4.51
C PRO A 113 -23.70 2.78 4.59
N ALA A 114 -24.03 1.76 3.80
CA ALA A 114 -25.35 1.13 3.86
C ALA A 114 -25.59 0.39 5.19
N MET A 115 -24.57 -0.30 5.71
CA MET A 115 -24.62 -0.96 7.01
C MET A 115 -24.78 0.05 8.15
N LEU A 116 -23.99 1.14 8.15
CA LEU A 116 -24.09 2.21 9.14
C LEU A 116 -25.49 2.85 9.14
N THR A 117 -26.00 3.18 7.97
CA THR A 117 -27.37 3.73 7.84
C THR A 117 -28.41 2.77 8.35
N SER A 118 -28.31 1.48 8.01
CA SER A 118 -29.23 0.44 8.49
C SER A 118 -29.23 0.29 10.00
N ALA A 119 -28.06 0.50 10.63
CA ALA A 119 -27.88 0.37 12.08
C ALA A 119 -28.12 1.69 12.84
N GLY A 120 -28.43 2.80 12.15
CA GLY A 120 -28.69 4.10 12.77
C GLY A 120 -27.45 4.85 13.22
N TYR A 121 -26.29 4.54 12.63
CA TYR A 121 -25.04 5.25 12.86
C TYR A 121 -24.74 6.30 11.80
N ARG A 122 -23.80 7.21 12.11
CA ARG A 122 -23.34 8.23 11.19
C ARG A 122 -22.56 7.66 10.01
N LEU A 123 -22.59 8.35 8.89
CA LEU A 123 -21.72 8.06 7.75
C LEU A 123 -20.31 8.65 7.97
N PRO A 124 -19.27 8.10 7.32
CA PRO A 124 -17.96 8.73 7.28
C PRO A 124 -18.05 10.17 6.73
N THR A 125 -17.30 11.09 7.34
CA THR A 125 -17.12 12.45 6.83
C THR A 125 -16.48 12.41 5.44
N ALA A 126 -15.41 11.61 5.32
CA ALA A 126 -14.82 11.30 4.02
C ALA A 126 -14.09 9.96 4.01
N VAL A 127 -13.92 9.41 2.81
CA VAL A 127 -13.09 8.23 2.52
C VAL A 127 -12.03 8.64 1.51
N PHE A 128 -10.78 8.58 1.94
CA PHE A 128 -9.61 8.92 1.13
C PHE A 128 -8.96 7.66 0.60
N VAL A 129 -8.93 7.55 -0.72
CA VAL A 129 -8.43 6.37 -1.43
C VAL A 129 -7.04 6.65 -1.98
N HIS A 130 -6.11 5.74 -1.79
CA HIS A 130 -4.79 5.78 -2.40
C HIS A 130 -4.53 4.56 -3.29
N GLY A 131 -3.56 4.68 -4.21
CA GLY A 131 -3.11 3.59 -5.06
C GLY A 131 -2.33 2.51 -4.31
N PHE A 132 -1.89 1.50 -5.03
CA PHE A 132 -1.02 0.46 -4.48
C PHE A 132 0.42 0.95 -4.31
N LEU A 133 1.12 0.34 -3.37
CA LEU A 133 2.57 0.48 -3.26
C LEU A 133 3.23 -0.64 -4.08
N THR A 134 4.05 -0.25 -5.07
CA THR A 134 4.96 -1.14 -5.78
C THR A 134 6.39 -0.97 -5.25
N VAL A 135 7.25 -1.92 -5.52
CA VAL A 135 8.67 -1.87 -5.15
C VAL A 135 9.50 -2.11 -6.40
N ASP A 136 10.33 -1.13 -6.77
CA ASP A 136 11.13 -1.13 -8.00
C ASP A 136 10.30 -1.54 -9.24
N GLY A 137 9.16 -0.90 -9.43
CA GLY A 137 8.24 -1.11 -10.54
C GLY A 137 7.46 -2.42 -10.50
N THR A 138 7.60 -3.23 -9.45
CA THR A 138 6.89 -4.52 -9.34
C THR A 138 5.92 -4.54 -8.18
N LYS A 139 4.79 -5.25 -8.37
CA LYS A 139 3.83 -5.48 -7.29
C LYS A 139 4.51 -6.26 -6.15
N MET A 140 4.28 -5.84 -4.91
CA MET A 140 4.74 -6.57 -3.73
C MET A 140 4.27 -8.01 -3.76
N SER A 141 5.18 -8.97 -3.60
CA SER A 141 4.89 -10.41 -3.61
C SER A 141 5.79 -11.14 -2.63
N LYS A 142 5.17 -11.89 -1.73
CA LYS A 142 5.89 -12.74 -0.77
C LYS A 142 6.75 -13.79 -1.47
N SER A 143 6.19 -14.47 -2.48
CA SER A 143 6.89 -15.53 -3.24
C SER A 143 8.07 -15.00 -4.06
N ARG A 144 8.05 -13.74 -4.48
CA ARG A 144 9.14 -13.10 -5.22
C ARG A 144 10.16 -12.37 -4.34
N GLY A 145 9.92 -12.29 -3.02
CA GLY A 145 10.80 -11.58 -2.09
C GLY A 145 10.81 -10.05 -2.26
N THR A 146 9.79 -9.49 -2.94
CA THR A 146 9.61 -8.04 -3.09
C THR A 146 8.66 -7.45 -2.04
N PHE A 147 8.20 -8.28 -1.09
CA PHE A 147 7.37 -7.82 0.01
C PHE A 147 8.25 -7.36 1.17
N ILE A 148 8.10 -6.10 1.58
CA ILE A 148 8.82 -5.53 2.73
C ILE A 148 7.90 -5.60 3.94
N ASN A 149 8.32 -6.33 4.96
CA ASN A 149 7.62 -6.37 6.23
C ASN A 149 7.98 -5.12 7.05
N ALA A 150 6.99 -4.49 7.68
CA ALA A 150 7.23 -3.29 8.49
C ALA A 150 8.19 -3.55 9.65
N SER A 151 8.11 -4.73 10.31
CA SER A 151 9.04 -5.13 11.36
C SER A 151 10.48 -5.20 10.85
N THR A 152 10.72 -5.88 9.73
CA THR A 152 12.04 -5.98 9.11
C THR A 152 12.59 -4.62 8.68
N TYR A 153 11.72 -3.75 8.14
CA TYR A 153 12.13 -2.37 7.83
C TYR A 153 12.64 -1.65 9.08
N LEU A 154 11.92 -1.75 10.21
CA LEU A 154 12.25 -1.08 11.46
C LEU A 154 13.53 -1.60 12.13
N GLU A 155 13.96 -2.83 11.84
CA GLU A 155 15.23 -3.39 12.31
C GLU A 155 16.46 -2.75 11.63
N HIS A 156 16.29 -2.28 10.41
CA HIS A 156 17.40 -1.78 9.58
C HIS A 156 17.36 -0.27 9.33
N LEU A 157 16.17 0.35 9.36
CA LEU A 157 15.97 1.73 8.93
C LEU A 157 15.06 2.50 9.90
N ASN A 158 15.31 3.80 10.00
CA ASN A 158 14.47 4.70 10.77
C ASN A 158 13.10 4.87 10.06
N PRO A 159 11.96 4.73 10.78
CA PRO A 159 10.62 4.90 10.21
C PRO A 159 10.39 6.28 9.58
N GLU A 160 11.06 7.32 10.06
CA GLU A 160 10.89 8.67 9.52
C GLU A 160 11.40 8.85 8.10
N TYR A 161 12.37 8.03 7.67
CA TYR A 161 12.85 8.07 6.30
C TYR A 161 11.75 7.61 5.32
N LEU A 162 11.03 6.54 5.66
CA LEU A 162 9.92 6.05 4.84
C LEU A 162 8.74 7.03 4.87
N ARG A 163 8.39 7.57 6.04
CA ARG A 163 7.33 8.58 6.17
C ARG A 163 7.62 9.80 5.28
N TYR A 164 8.86 10.31 5.32
CA TYR A 164 9.28 11.42 4.48
C TYR A 164 9.19 11.08 2.99
N TYR A 165 9.72 9.93 2.59
CA TYR A 165 9.71 9.50 1.20
C TYR A 165 8.28 9.37 0.65
N LEU A 166 7.40 8.73 1.42
CA LEU A 166 6.00 8.60 1.05
C LEU A 166 5.33 9.98 0.94
N ALA A 167 5.51 10.87 1.92
CA ALA A 167 4.96 12.22 1.87
C ALA A 167 5.48 13.02 0.67
N ALA A 168 6.76 12.84 0.30
CA ALA A 168 7.34 13.52 -0.85
C ALA A 168 6.77 13.05 -2.21
N LYS A 169 6.08 11.90 -2.25
CA LYS A 169 5.50 11.31 -3.46
C LYS A 169 3.97 11.27 -3.48
N LEU A 170 3.33 11.21 -2.32
CA LEU A 170 1.89 11.10 -2.22
C LEU A 170 1.19 12.39 -2.66
N SER A 171 0.15 12.22 -3.46
CA SER A 171 -0.82 13.24 -3.84
C SER A 171 -2.20 12.88 -3.33
N SER A 172 -3.18 13.76 -3.55
CA SER A 172 -4.60 13.47 -3.29
C SER A 172 -5.25 12.52 -4.30
N GLY A 173 -4.49 12.03 -5.30
CA GLY A 173 -4.96 11.10 -6.33
C GLY A 173 -4.94 9.64 -5.89
N VAL A 174 -5.37 8.76 -6.82
CA VAL A 174 -5.48 7.30 -6.62
C VAL A 174 -4.38 6.52 -7.38
N ASP A 175 -3.35 7.24 -7.83
CA ASP A 175 -2.25 6.64 -8.59
C ASP A 175 -1.40 5.72 -7.73
N ASP A 176 -0.84 4.68 -8.36
CA ASP A 176 0.09 3.78 -7.69
C ASP A 176 1.41 4.50 -7.37
N LEU A 177 1.98 4.21 -6.22
CA LEU A 177 3.23 4.77 -5.76
C LEU A 177 4.33 3.71 -5.82
N ASP A 178 5.46 4.05 -6.43
CA ASP A 178 6.62 3.17 -6.49
C ASP A 178 7.66 3.54 -5.45
N LEU A 179 8.01 2.58 -4.60
CA LEU A 179 9.16 2.64 -3.69
C LEU A 179 10.39 2.16 -4.45
N ASN A 180 11.10 3.10 -5.08
CA ASN A 180 12.41 2.86 -5.66
C ASN A 180 13.49 3.16 -4.61
N PHE A 181 14.35 2.18 -4.31
CA PHE A 181 15.33 2.32 -3.22
C PHE A 181 16.44 3.31 -3.53
N GLU A 182 16.86 3.46 -4.77
CA GLU A 182 17.88 4.45 -5.14
C GLU A 182 17.33 5.87 -4.96
N ASP A 183 16.12 6.15 -5.43
CA ASP A 183 15.43 7.43 -5.22
C ASP A 183 15.15 7.67 -3.73
N PHE A 184 14.81 6.64 -2.98
CA PHE A 184 14.60 6.71 -1.53
C PHE A 184 15.87 7.19 -0.81
N VAL A 185 17.01 6.52 -1.04
CA VAL A 185 18.29 6.88 -0.43
C VAL A 185 18.73 8.29 -0.85
N ALA A 186 18.65 8.58 -2.15
CA ALA A 186 19.04 9.89 -2.69
C ALA A 186 18.19 11.01 -2.09
N ARG A 187 16.89 10.84 -2.02
CA ARG A 187 15.95 11.85 -1.54
C ARG A 187 16.09 12.11 -0.03
N VAL A 188 16.12 11.06 0.79
CA VAL A 188 16.30 11.19 2.24
C VAL A 188 17.62 11.87 2.56
N ASN A 189 18.72 11.43 1.91
CA ASN A 189 20.05 11.98 2.15
C ASN A 189 20.21 13.42 1.66
N SER A 190 19.60 13.77 0.52
CA SER A 190 19.68 15.13 -0.02
C SER A 190 18.79 16.09 0.77
N ASP A 191 17.54 15.74 0.99
CA ASP A 191 16.54 16.67 1.51
C ASP A 191 16.60 16.79 3.04
N LEU A 192 16.49 15.68 3.77
CA LEU A 192 16.51 15.76 5.24
C LEU A 192 17.90 16.03 5.79
N VAL A 193 18.90 15.25 5.40
CA VAL A 193 20.25 15.38 5.95
C VAL A 193 21.02 16.52 5.29
N GLY A 194 21.03 16.55 3.95
CA GLY A 194 21.82 17.49 3.17
C GLY A 194 21.29 18.93 3.16
N LYS A 195 19.96 19.10 3.29
CA LYS A 195 19.35 20.44 3.33
C LYS A 195 18.93 20.83 4.75
N VAL A 196 17.96 20.13 5.36
CA VAL A 196 17.33 20.58 6.61
C VAL A 196 18.29 20.50 7.79
N VAL A 197 18.83 19.31 8.09
CA VAL A 197 19.74 19.12 9.23
C VAL A 197 21.04 19.92 9.05
N ASN A 198 21.49 20.07 7.80
CA ASN A 198 22.69 20.82 7.46
C ASN A 198 22.62 22.32 7.87
N ILE A 199 21.43 22.94 7.77
CA ILE A 199 21.23 24.33 8.22
C ILE A 199 21.61 24.47 9.69
N ALA A 200 21.04 23.59 10.55
CA ALA A 200 21.33 23.61 11.98
C ALA A 200 22.82 23.32 12.27
N SER A 201 23.41 22.29 11.65
CA SER A 201 24.79 21.90 11.89
C SER A 201 25.82 22.98 11.51
N ARG A 202 25.53 23.79 10.48
CA ARG A 202 26.40 24.88 10.01
C ARG A 202 26.33 26.14 10.88
N CYS A 203 25.27 26.31 11.67
CA CYS A 203 25.06 27.50 12.50
C CYS A 203 25.27 27.22 14.00
N ALA A 204 24.80 26.08 14.51
CA ALA A 204 24.81 25.76 15.92
C ALA A 204 26.17 25.77 16.57
N GLY A 205 27.20 25.28 15.86
CA GLY A 205 28.58 25.25 16.37
C GLY A 205 29.15 26.65 16.68
N PHE A 206 28.82 27.66 15.89
CA PHE A 206 29.25 29.05 16.12
C PHE A 206 28.51 29.66 17.31
N ILE A 207 27.19 29.43 17.43
CA ILE A 207 26.38 29.92 18.55
C ILE A 207 26.85 29.29 19.86
N ASN A 208 27.04 27.95 19.89
CA ASN A 208 27.46 27.28 21.13
C ASN A 208 28.88 27.66 21.58
N LYS A 209 29.84 27.83 20.64
CA LYS A 209 31.24 28.12 20.98
C LYS A 209 31.53 29.61 21.18
N GLY A 210 30.86 30.46 20.40
CA GLY A 210 31.15 31.90 20.38
C GLY A 210 30.23 32.73 21.29
N PHE A 211 29.04 32.23 21.62
CA PHE A 211 28.01 33.02 22.29
C PHE A 211 27.31 32.26 23.44
N ASP A 212 27.93 31.24 24.01
CA ASP A 212 27.41 30.44 25.12
C ASP A 212 25.99 29.87 24.84
N GLY A 213 25.71 29.54 23.59
CA GLY A 213 24.41 29.03 23.14
C GLY A 213 23.32 30.09 22.98
N MET A 214 23.62 31.39 23.17
CA MET A 214 22.63 32.47 23.06
C MET A 214 22.45 32.93 21.62
N LEU A 215 21.20 32.93 21.16
CA LEU A 215 20.78 33.56 19.91
C LEU A 215 20.79 35.08 20.03
N ALA A 216 20.96 35.76 18.90
CA ALA A 216 20.94 37.22 18.84
C ALA A 216 19.56 37.79 19.20
N ASP A 217 19.52 39.05 19.57
CA ASP A 217 18.34 39.85 19.76
C ASP A 217 17.71 40.33 18.44
N GLN A 218 18.49 40.35 17.36
CA GLN A 218 18.08 40.73 16.02
C GLN A 218 18.50 39.67 15.00
N LEU A 219 17.72 39.56 13.93
CA LEU A 219 18.05 38.71 12.78
C LEU A 219 18.85 39.50 11.75
N ASP A 220 19.77 38.84 11.08
CA ASP A 220 20.53 39.43 9.97
C ASP A 220 19.63 39.65 8.72
N ASP A 221 18.70 38.71 8.48
CA ASP A 221 17.73 38.77 7.39
C ASP A 221 16.33 38.45 7.89
N ALA A 222 15.62 39.49 8.36
CA ALA A 222 14.24 39.35 8.78
C ALA A 222 13.29 39.09 7.59
N ALA A 223 13.65 39.51 6.38
CA ALA A 223 12.79 39.30 5.19
C ALA A 223 12.77 37.84 4.76
N LEU A 224 13.89 37.11 4.86
CA LEU A 224 13.93 35.68 4.65
C LEU A 224 12.95 34.96 5.61
N ILE A 225 13.02 35.28 6.89
CA ILE A 225 12.13 34.65 7.89
C ILE A 225 10.67 35.00 7.63
N ALA A 226 10.36 36.25 7.34
CA ALA A 226 9.00 36.67 7.00
C ALA A 226 8.45 35.94 5.75
N SER A 227 9.28 35.73 4.73
CA SER A 227 8.87 34.97 3.54
C SER A 227 8.57 33.49 3.85
N MET A 228 9.36 32.89 4.74
CA MET A 228 9.14 31.51 5.20
C MET A 228 7.85 31.39 6.04
N GLN A 229 7.57 32.39 6.90
CA GLN A 229 6.35 32.45 7.70
C GLN A 229 5.10 32.62 6.83
N ALA A 230 5.20 33.46 5.77
CA ALA A 230 4.09 33.67 4.83
C ALA A 230 3.67 32.40 4.08
N ALA A 231 4.56 31.43 3.91
CA ALA A 231 4.26 30.15 3.26
C ALA A 231 3.43 29.18 4.14
N SER A 232 3.23 29.50 5.43
CA SER A 232 2.61 28.55 6.38
C SER A 232 1.18 28.17 6.01
N GLU A 233 0.39 29.12 5.51
CA GLU A 233 -1.00 28.89 5.13
C GLU A 233 -1.10 27.97 3.90
N GLU A 234 -0.32 28.22 2.86
CA GLU A 234 -0.26 27.39 1.66
C GLU A 234 0.23 25.95 1.99
N ILE A 235 1.22 25.82 2.87
CA ILE A 235 1.69 24.50 3.32
C ILE A 235 0.59 23.77 4.10
N ALA A 236 -0.12 24.45 5.00
CA ALA A 236 -1.23 23.89 5.75
C ALA A 236 -2.34 23.41 4.80
N GLU A 237 -2.73 24.24 3.83
CA GLU A 237 -3.74 23.90 2.84
C GLU A 237 -3.34 22.63 2.03
N HIS A 238 -2.09 22.52 1.64
CA HIS A 238 -1.61 21.31 0.97
C HIS A 238 -1.70 20.07 1.87
N PHE A 239 -1.38 20.15 3.15
CA PHE A 239 -1.55 19.04 4.10
C PHE A 239 -3.02 18.68 4.29
N GLU A 240 -3.92 19.67 4.47
CA GLU A 240 -5.36 19.46 4.63
C GLU A 240 -5.98 18.82 3.39
N ASN A 241 -5.51 19.21 2.20
CA ASN A 241 -5.94 18.64 0.93
C ASN A 241 -5.23 17.31 0.57
N ARG A 242 -4.34 16.81 1.43
CA ARG A 242 -3.54 15.57 1.22
C ARG A 242 -2.62 15.64 -0.01
N ASP A 243 -2.31 16.84 -0.46
CA ASP A 243 -1.32 17.11 -1.51
C ASP A 243 0.09 17.14 -0.91
N TYR A 244 0.45 16.07 -0.19
CA TYR A 244 1.69 16.00 0.59
C TYR A 244 2.94 16.30 -0.24
N SER A 245 3.01 15.82 -1.48
CA SER A 245 4.14 16.08 -2.36
C SER A 245 4.31 17.57 -2.71
N LYS A 246 3.22 18.33 -2.76
CA LYS A 246 3.28 19.79 -2.96
C LYS A 246 3.76 20.49 -1.69
N ALA A 247 3.24 20.11 -0.52
CA ALA A 247 3.70 20.62 0.77
C ALA A 247 5.20 20.39 0.93
N ILE A 248 5.69 19.16 0.73
CA ILE A 248 7.13 18.83 0.85
C ILE A 248 7.96 19.60 -0.15
N ARG A 249 7.51 19.76 -1.40
CA ARG A 249 8.24 20.54 -2.41
C ARG A 249 8.39 22.00 -1.99
N LEU A 250 7.34 22.62 -1.46
CA LEU A 250 7.38 23.98 -0.97
C LEU A 250 8.31 24.11 0.24
N ILE A 251 8.23 23.20 1.21
CA ILE A 251 9.13 23.18 2.37
C ILE A 251 10.60 23.02 1.93
N MET A 252 10.89 22.16 0.94
CA MET A 252 12.26 21.99 0.42
C MET A 252 12.76 23.23 -0.35
N ALA A 253 11.89 23.96 -1.03
CA ALA A 253 12.24 25.24 -1.63
C ALA A 253 12.62 26.29 -0.57
N LEU A 254 11.88 26.33 0.55
CA LEU A 254 12.27 27.18 1.70
C LEU A 254 13.60 26.77 2.31
N ALA A 255 13.89 25.47 2.39
CA ALA A 255 15.18 24.96 2.85
C ALA A 255 16.32 25.33 1.90
N ASP A 256 16.07 25.33 0.58
CA ASP A 256 17.05 25.80 -0.42
C ASP A 256 17.35 27.30 -0.23
N ASN A 257 16.33 28.13 -0.01
CA ASN A 257 16.51 29.57 0.27
C ASN A 257 17.34 29.80 1.55
N ALA A 258 17.06 29.06 2.62
CA ALA A 258 17.83 29.14 3.85
C ALA A 258 19.30 28.70 3.68
N ASN A 259 19.54 27.63 2.92
CA ASN A 259 20.91 27.20 2.60
C ASN A 259 21.65 28.20 1.70
N GLN A 260 20.95 28.81 0.73
CA GLN A 260 21.54 29.87 -0.12
C GLN A 260 21.94 31.07 0.72
N TYR A 261 21.07 31.53 1.63
CA TYR A 261 21.40 32.61 2.57
C TYR A 261 22.67 32.29 3.37
N ILE A 262 22.79 31.08 3.96
CA ILE A 262 23.98 30.70 4.72
C ILE A 262 25.22 30.63 3.82
N ASN A 263 25.09 30.19 2.56
CA ASN A 263 26.19 30.18 1.59
C ASN A 263 26.67 31.60 1.22
N ASP A 264 25.73 32.54 1.07
CA ASP A 264 26.05 33.93 0.72
C ASP A 264 26.66 34.66 1.90
N GLN A 265 26.18 34.45 3.13
CA GLN A 265 26.71 35.08 4.34
C GLN A 265 28.01 34.45 4.84
N GLN A 266 28.33 33.22 4.45
CA GLN A 266 29.58 32.50 4.78
C GLN A 266 30.02 32.64 6.26
N PRO A 267 29.20 32.19 7.25
CA PRO A 267 29.50 32.37 8.67
C PRO A 267 30.87 31.81 9.08
N TRP A 268 31.41 30.80 8.38
CA TRP A 268 32.74 30.26 8.60
C TRP A 268 33.87 31.23 8.20
N VAL A 269 33.63 32.14 7.24
CA VAL A 269 34.56 33.19 6.88
C VAL A 269 34.49 34.33 7.88
N VAL A 270 33.27 34.77 8.24
CA VAL A 270 33.04 35.79 9.27
C VAL A 270 33.65 35.35 10.61
N ALA A 271 33.46 34.10 11.02
CA ALA A 271 34.02 33.56 12.26
C ALA A 271 35.56 33.56 12.29
N LYS A 272 36.23 33.48 11.14
CA LYS A 272 37.72 33.58 11.06
C LYS A 272 38.18 35.01 11.09
N ALA A 273 37.45 35.92 10.44
CA ALA A 273 37.83 37.32 10.35
C ALA A 273 37.55 38.08 11.65
N GLU A 274 36.35 37.83 12.23
CA GLU A 274 35.85 38.54 13.40
C GLU A 274 35.20 37.55 14.39
N PRO A 275 35.96 36.75 15.14
CA PRO A 275 35.44 35.80 16.11
C PRO A 275 34.57 36.51 17.17
N GLY A 276 33.34 36.02 17.38
CA GLY A 276 32.42 36.57 18.38
C GLY A 276 31.77 37.90 17.97
N SER A 277 31.78 38.25 16.67
CA SER A 277 31.10 39.46 16.19
C SER A 277 29.57 39.28 16.26
N GLU A 278 28.86 40.39 16.54
CA GLU A 278 27.39 40.43 16.52
C GLU A 278 26.83 39.97 15.15
N LYS A 279 27.50 40.36 14.06
CA LYS A 279 27.15 39.92 12.70
C LYS A 279 27.13 38.39 12.59
N LEU A 280 28.14 37.71 13.11
CA LEU A 280 28.20 36.23 13.11
C LEU A 280 27.01 35.61 13.89
N GLN A 281 26.73 36.19 15.07
CA GLN A 281 25.61 35.75 15.91
C GLN A 281 24.29 35.94 15.19
N GLN A 282 24.04 37.09 14.56
CA GLN A 282 22.82 37.41 13.82
C GLN A 282 22.62 36.47 12.62
N ILE A 283 23.68 36.23 11.83
CA ILE A 283 23.63 35.29 10.70
C ILE A 283 23.22 33.88 11.17
N CYS A 284 23.91 33.36 12.19
CA CYS A 284 23.63 32.02 12.71
C CYS A 284 22.27 31.94 13.37
N SER A 285 21.80 32.99 14.05
CA SER A 285 20.47 33.07 14.62
C SER A 285 19.36 33.07 13.56
N THR A 286 19.59 33.76 12.44
CA THR A 286 18.70 33.72 11.26
C THR A 286 18.62 32.30 10.70
N GLY A 287 19.76 31.62 10.51
CA GLY A 287 19.78 30.22 10.04
C GLY A 287 19.05 29.26 10.97
N LEU A 288 19.21 29.43 12.29
CA LEU A 288 18.51 28.57 13.28
C LEU A 288 17.02 28.86 13.38
N ASN A 289 16.56 30.10 13.18
CA ASN A 289 15.15 30.42 13.05
C ASN A 289 14.54 29.82 11.76
N ALA A 290 15.26 29.92 10.62
CA ALA A 290 14.85 29.24 9.39
C ALA A 290 14.73 27.72 9.59
N PHE A 291 15.72 27.10 10.23
CA PHE A 291 15.66 25.67 10.59
C PHE A 291 14.44 25.35 11.46
N ARG A 292 14.16 26.13 12.48
CA ARG A 292 13.00 25.93 13.35
C ARG A 292 11.67 25.97 12.58
N LEU A 293 11.51 26.90 11.63
CA LEU A 293 10.33 26.97 10.76
C LEU A 293 10.18 25.72 9.90
N LEU A 294 11.27 25.26 9.30
CA LEU A 294 11.27 24.01 8.52
C LEU A 294 10.85 22.80 9.37
N ILE A 295 11.35 22.73 10.62
CA ILE A 295 10.96 21.67 11.57
C ILE A 295 9.47 21.77 11.92
N CYS A 296 8.94 22.98 12.16
CA CYS A 296 7.52 23.17 12.39
C CYS A 296 6.67 22.61 11.25
N TYR A 297 7.03 22.91 10.02
CA TYR A 297 6.31 22.44 8.83
C TYR A 297 6.49 20.94 8.55
N LEU A 298 7.65 20.38 8.90
CA LEU A 298 7.94 18.95 8.71
C LEU A 298 7.41 18.06 9.85
N LYS A 299 7.06 18.63 11.01
CA LYS A 299 6.65 17.88 12.19
C LYS A 299 5.52 16.87 11.93
N PRO A 300 4.47 17.15 11.14
CA PRO A 300 3.45 16.15 10.80
C PRO A 300 4.00 14.90 10.10
N VAL A 301 5.12 15.05 9.38
CA VAL A 301 5.74 13.98 8.59
C VAL A 301 6.85 13.27 9.37
N VAL A 302 7.73 14.01 10.04
CA VAL A 302 8.90 13.50 10.78
C VAL A 302 8.88 13.96 12.25
N PRO A 303 7.94 13.46 13.05
CA PRO A 303 7.71 13.93 14.43
C PRO A 303 8.89 13.69 15.36
N VAL A 304 9.60 12.56 15.24
CA VAL A 304 10.73 12.25 16.14
C VAL A 304 11.94 13.13 15.82
N MET A 305 12.18 13.47 14.54
CA MET A 305 13.17 14.47 14.18
C MET A 305 12.80 15.84 14.76
N ALA A 306 11.52 16.21 14.73
CA ALA A 306 11.03 17.46 15.31
C ALA A 306 11.24 17.49 16.83
N GLU A 307 10.92 16.42 17.56
CA GLU A 307 11.18 16.33 19.01
C GLU A 307 12.68 16.50 19.36
N LYS A 308 13.57 15.90 18.55
CA LYS A 308 15.01 16.10 18.74
C LYS A 308 15.45 17.55 18.48
N ALA A 309 14.86 18.19 17.45
CA ALA A 309 15.12 19.59 17.14
C ALA A 309 14.57 20.52 18.24
N GLU A 310 13.38 20.24 18.80
CA GLU A 310 12.80 20.97 19.91
C GLU A 310 13.69 20.91 21.15
N ARG A 311 14.22 19.73 21.48
CA ARG A 311 15.20 19.57 22.58
C ARG A 311 16.49 20.38 22.32
N PHE A 312 17.03 20.29 21.09
CA PHE A 312 18.21 21.05 20.68
C PHE A 312 17.96 22.56 20.81
N LEU A 313 16.81 23.04 20.33
CA LEU A 313 16.43 24.45 20.41
C LEU A 313 15.99 24.87 21.80
N SER A 314 15.85 23.95 22.77
CA SER A 314 15.36 24.19 24.14
C SER A 314 13.99 24.86 24.16
N ILE A 315 13.07 24.42 23.33
CA ILE A 315 11.71 24.94 23.18
C ILE A 315 10.65 23.87 23.53
N PRO A 316 9.44 24.28 23.88
CA PRO A 316 8.29 23.37 23.98
C PRO A 316 7.98 22.69 22.65
N ALA A 317 7.13 21.67 22.69
CA ALA A 317 6.64 21.00 21.50
C ALA A 317 6.00 22.01 20.53
N LEU A 318 6.51 22.08 19.30
CA LEU A 318 6.02 22.99 18.27
C LEU A 318 4.57 22.64 17.88
N THR A 319 3.77 23.66 17.75
CA THR A 319 2.44 23.64 17.15
C THR A 319 2.43 24.50 15.87
N TRP A 320 1.39 24.39 15.04
CA TRP A 320 1.35 25.14 13.78
C TRP A 320 1.42 26.67 13.96
N PRO A 321 0.72 27.28 14.95
CA PRO A 321 0.84 28.72 15.25
C PRO A 321 2.26 29.18 15.56
N ASP A 322 3.12 28.30 16.05
CA ASP A 322 4.52 28.64 16.32
C ASP A 322 5.31 29.00 15.06
N SER A 323 4.81 28.67 13.88
CA SER A 323 5.37 29.14 12.60
C SER A 323 5.43 30.68 12.49
N GLN A 324 4.58 31.39 13.25
CA GLN A 324 4.51 32.85 13.24
C GLN A 324 5.42 33.53 14.28
N THR A 325 6.18 32.74 15.06
CA THR A 325 7.09 33.27 16.09
C THR A 325 8.55 33.10 15.69
N ILE A 326 9.45 33.82 16.36
CA ILE A 326 10.90 33.71 16.21
C ILE A 326 11.58 33.57 17.58
N LEU A 327 12.80 33.01 17.58
CA LEU A 327 13.64 32.92 18.77
C LEU A 327 14.64 34.06 18.78
N GLN A 328 14.60 34.92 19.79
CA GLN A 328 15.52 36.02 20.04
C GLN A 328 15.97 35.99 21.49
N ASN A 329 17.23 36.35 21.78
CA ASN A 329 17.79 36.28 23.14
C ASN A 329 17.49 34.93 23.83
N HIS A 330 17.53 33.83 23.05
CA HIS A 330 17.11 32.50 23.45
C HIS A 330 18.32 31.55 23.51
N LYS A 331 18.43 30.77 24.58
CA LYS A 331 19.53 29.82 24.75
C LYS A 331 19.19 28.47 24.17
N ILE A 332 20.05 27.96 23.26
CA ILE A 332 19.95 26.62 22.70
C ILE A 332 20.88 25.62 23.40
N ALA A 333 20.57 24.33 23.31
CA ALA A 333 21.43 23.26 23.78
C ALA A 333 22.58 22.94 22.80
N ALA A 334 23.47 22.04 23.18
CA ALA A 334 24.48 21.51 22.27
C ALA A 334 23.80 20.77 21.10
N PHE A 335 24.34 20.96 19.89
CA PHE A 335 23.82 20.29 18.71
C PHE A 335 24.30 18.83 18.66
N GLU A 336 23.36 17.91 18.53
CA GLU A 336 23.61 16.52 18.23
C GLU A 336 22.98 16.17 16.89
N PRO A 337 23.53 15.21 16.12
CA PRO A 337 22.95 14.79 14.85
C PRO A 337 21.49 14.33 14.99
N LEU A 338 20.57 14.99 14.30
CA LEU A 338 19.13 14.69 14.37
C LEU A 338 18.79 13.42 13.58
N LEU A 339 19.43 13.27 12.42
CA LEU A 339 19.32 12.12 11.53
C LEU A 339 20.69 11.79 10.95
N THR A 340 20.90 10.54 10.58
CA THR A 340 22.08 10.05 9.87
C THR A 340 21.74 9.77 8.41
N ARG A 341 22.76 9.64 7.56
CA ARG A 341 22.55 9.23 6.17
C ARG A 341 22.07 7.77 6.11
N VAL A 342 21.22 7.50 5.13
CA VAL A 342 20.89 6.13 4.76
C VAL A 342 22.02 5.59 3.89
N GLU A 343 22.61 4.49 4.32
CA GLU A 343 23.66 3.79 3.57
C GLU A 343 23.02 2.67 2.72
N ALA A 344 23.56 2.41 1.54
CA ALA A 344 23.06 1.36 0.65
C ALA A 344 23.10 -0.04 1.29
N ASP A 345 24.08 -0.28 2.18
CA ASP A 345 24.23 -1.54 2.90
C ASP A 345 23.03 -1.83 3.82
N ASN A 346 22.40 -0.81 4.39
CA ASN A 346 21.19 -0.98 5.20
C ASN A 346 20.00 -1.48 4.37
N ILE A 347 19.88 -0.98 3.13
CA ILE A 347 18.85 -1.45 2.18
C ILE A 347 19.10 -2.91 1.80
N THR A 348 20.35 -3.25 1.47
CA THR A 348 20.74 -4.62 1.13
C THR A 348 20.45 -5.57 2.28
N ALA A 349 20.86 -5.23 3.51
CA ALA A 349 20.61 -6.04 4.70
C ALA A 349 19.11 -6.23 4.97
N MET A 350 18.29 -5.18 4.80
CA MET A 350 16.82 -5.26 4.93
C MET A 350 16.21 -6.24 3.90
N ILE A 351 16.65 -6.18 2.64
CA ILE A 351 16.16 -7.07 1.58
C ILE A 351 16.55 -8.52 1.88
N GLU A 352 17.78 -8.76 2.30
CA GLU A 352 18.27 -10.09 2.66
C GLU A 352 17.51 -10.67 3.87
N SER A 353 17.32 -9.87 4.93
CA SER A 353 16.52 -10.27 6.09
C SER A 353 15.09 -10.61 5.72
N THR A 354 14.47 -9.81 4.83
CA THR A 354 13.13 -10.08 4.32
C THR A 354 13.08 -11.44 3.60
N ARG A 355 14.03 -11.72 2.72
CA ARG A 355 14.11 -13.00 2.00
C ARG A 355 14.31 -14.20 2.94
N ALA A 356 15.18 -14.05 3.93
CA ALA A 356 15.43 -15.09 4.94
C ALA A 356 14.16 -15.40 5.75
N ALA A 357 13.45 -14.38 6.25
CA ALA A 357 12.22 -14.53 7.01
C ALA A 357 11.13 -15.27 6.22
N TYR A 358 11.03 -15.04 4.91
CA TYR A 358 10.07 -15.75 4.06
C TYR A 358 10.54 -17.18 3.70
N ALA A 359 11.84 -17.44 3.62
CA ALA A 359 12.36 -18.79 3.43
C ALA A 359 12.07 -19.69 4.66
N GLU A 360 12.13 -19.13 5.88
CA GLU A 360 11.81 -19.85 7.12
C GLU A 360 10.30 -20.06 7.33
N THR A 361 9.46 -19.12 6.90
CA THR A 361 8.00 -19.18 7.08
C THR A 361 7.27 -19.81 5.90
N ALA A 362 7.96 -20.08 4.81
CA ALA A 362 7.41 -20.92 3.76
C ALA A 362 7.01 -22.25 4.42
N PRO A 363 5.71 -22.68 4.34
CA PRO A 363 5.40 -24.02 4.78
C PRO A 363 6.39 -24.92 4.07
N VAL A 364 7.04 -25.80 4.83
CA VAL A 364 7.76 -26.93 4.25
C VAL A 364 6.70 -27.78 3.56
N SER A 365 6.18 -27.30 2.45
CA SER A 365 5.71 -28.18 1.45
C SER A 365 7.00 -28.83 0.96
N GLU A 366 7.16 -30.09 1.23
CA GLU A 366 7.93 -30.99 0.41
C GLU A 366 7.32 -31.03 -1.01
N SER A 367 7.09 -29.86 -1.62
CA SER A 367 7.15 -29.72 -3.03
C SER A 367 8.62 -29.39 -3.32
N VAL A 368 9.42 -30.42 -3.42
CA VAL A 368 10.46 -30.43 -4.43
C VAL A 368 9.76 -29.87 -5.65
N ALA A 369 9.97 -28.57 -5.96
CA ALA A 369 9.68 -28.09 -7.29
C ALA A 369 10.46 -29.08 -8.18
N PRO A 370 9.79 -29.88 -8.99
CA PRO A 370 10.52 -30.76 -9.87
C PRO A 370 11.32 -29.81 -10.74
N THR A 371 12.59 -29.65 -10.45
CA THR A 371 13.55 -29.18 -11.41
C THR A 371 13.42 -30.21 -12.51
N LEU A 372 12.81 -29.81 -13.63
CA LEU A 372 12.87 -30.63 -14.83
C LEU A 372 14.34 -30.71 -15.24
N SER A 373 15.07 -31.58 -14.54
CA SER A 373 16.46 -31.92 -14.82
C SER A 373 16.48 -33.06 -15.85
N GLY A 374 15.81 -32.85 -16.97
CA GLY A 374 15.86 -33.72 -18.12
C GLY A 374 16.07 -32.87 -19.35
N GLU A 375 16.95 -33.31 -20.26
CA GLU A 375 16.98 -32.78 -21.60
C GLU A 375 15.57 -32.90 -22.18
N VAL A 376 15.10 -31.83 -22.85
CA VAL A 376 13.83 -31.87 -23.60
C VAL A 376 14.04 -32.89 -24.70
N ASP A 377 13.45 -34.06 -24.61
CA ASP A 377 13.62 -35.21 -25.51
C ASP A 377 13.15 -34.93 -26.95
N SER A 378 12.55 -33.76 -27.20
CA SER A 378 12.14 -33.32 -28.54
C SER A 378 12.27 -31.80 -28.67
N PRO A 379 12.69 -31.28 -29.83
CA PRO A 379 12.72 -29.85 -30.08
C PRO A 379 11.30 -29.28 -30.00
N PHE A 380 11.20 -27.99 -29.60
CA PHE A 380 9.92 -27.29 -29.68
C PHE A 380 9.36 -27.28 -31.09
N GLU A 381 8.05 -27.46 -31.22
CA GLU A 381 7.35 -27.27 -32.48
C GLU A 381 7.45 -25.79 -32.92
N PRO A 382 7.25 -25.51 -34.24
CA PRO A 382 7.27 -24.14 -34.74
C PRO A 382 6.33 -23.20 -33.97
N GLU A 383 6.74 -21.94 -33.83
CA GLU A 383 5.91 -20.91 -33.21
C GLU A 383 4.57 -20.75 -33.94
N ILE A 384 3.48 -20.65 -33.16
CA ILE A 384 2.13 -20.35 -33.64
C ILE A 384 1.75 -18.94 -33.27
N GLN A 385 0.87 -18.31 -34.04
CA GLN A 385 0.31 -17.01 -33.73
C GLN A 385 -0.87 -17.15 -32.74
N PHE A 386 -1.21 -16.07 -32.06
CA PHE A 386 -2.36 -16.04 -31.14
C PHE A 386 -3.66 -16.53 -31.83
N ASP A 387 -3.87 -16.14 -33.08
CA ASP A 387 -5.05 -16.53 -33.84
C ASP A 387 -5.12 -18.05 -34.11
N ASP A 388 -3.99 -18.74 -34.11
CA ASP A 388 -3.95 -20.20 -34.24
C ASP A 388 -4.33 -20.86 -32.93
N PHE A 389 -3.88 -20.33 -31.80
CA PHE A 389 -4.30 -20.79 -30.49
C PHE A 389 -5.78 -20.47 -30.19
N ALA A 390 -6.28 -19.32 -30.63
CA ALA A 390 -7.68 -18.90 -30.46
C ALA A 390 -8.70 -19.81 -31.17
N LYS A 391 -8.27 -20.64 -32.09
CA LYS A 391 -9.12 -21.65 -32.76
C LYS A 391 -9.38 -22.88 -31.91
N ILE A 392 -8.63 -23.04 -30.81
CA ILE A 392 -8.75 -24.21 -29.92
C ILE A 392 -9.80 -23.94 -28.86
N ASP A 393 -10.86 -24.78 -28.79
CA ASP A 393 -11.86 -24.72 -27.73
C ASP A 393 -11.43 -25.61 -26.56
N LEU A 394 -10.89 -24.99 -25.50
CA LEU A 394 -10.48 -25.66 -24.27
C LEU A 394 -11.63 -25.62 -23.27
N ARG A 395 -12.03 -26.78 -22.75
CA ARG A 395 -13.10 -26.91 -21.76
C ARG A 395 -12.66 -27.74 -20.59
N ILE A 396 -13.19 -27.41 -19.40
CA ILE A 396 -13.08 -28.27 -18.22
C ILE A 396 -14.16 -29.34 -18.34
N ALA A 397 -13.77 -30.61 -18.23
CA ALA A 397 -14.66 -31.75 -18.23
C ALA A 397 -14.46 -32.60 -16.98
N LEU A 398 -15.57 -33.14 -16.46
CA LEU A 398 -15.54 -34.14 -15.41
C LEU A 398 -15.31 -35.52 -16.03
N ILE A 399 -14.33 -36.27 -15.54
CA ILE A 399 -14.17 -37.69 -15.89
C ILE A 399 -15.27 -38.48 -15.17
N ALA A 400 -16.39 -38.63 -15.84
CA ALA A 400 -17.56 -39.33 -15.30
C ALA A 400 -17.30 -40.83 -15.18
N ASP A 401 -16.52 -41.39 -16.09
CA ASP A 401 -16.07 -42.79 -16.03
C ASP A 401 -14.74 -42.99 -16.71
N ALA A 402 -14.00 -44.00 -16.30
CA ALA A 402 -12.72 -44.42 -16.86
C ALA A 402 -12.60 -45.93 -16.84
N GLU A 403 -12.16 -46.53 -17.94
CA GLU A 403 -12.04 -47.97 -18.10
C GLU A 403 -10.76 -48.39 -18.79
N HIS A 404 -10.31 -49.61 -18.52
CA HIS A 404 -9.23 -50.25 -19.27
C HIS A 404 -9.71 -50.65 -20.66
N VAL A 405 -8.90 -50.37 -21.67
CA VAL A 405 -9.18 -50.81 -23.03
C VAL A 405 -8.55 -52.19 -23.24
N GLU A 406 -9.42 -53.22 -23.49
CA GLU A 406 -8.96 -54.58 -23.73
C GLU A 406 -8.08 -54.65 -25.01
N GLY A 407 -6.91 -55.23 -24.87
CA GLY A 407 -5.92 -55.30 -25.98
C GLY A 407 -5.18 -54.01 -26.27
N ALA A 408 -5.20 -53.03 -25.37
CA ALA A 408 -4.38 -51.81 -25.39
C ALA A 408 -3.43 -51.73 -24.20
N ASP A 409 -2.15 -51.56 -24.49
CA ASP A 409 -1.12 -51.49 -23.44
C ASP A 409 -1.03 -50.09 -22.77
N LYS A 410 -1.36 -49.03 -23.50
CA LYS A 410 -1.15 -47.63 -23.09
C LYS A 410 -2.44 -46.83 -22.89
N LEU A 411 -3.60 -47.34 -23.35
CA LEU A 411 -4.84 -46.54 -23.40
C LEU A 411 -5.75 -46.83 -22.24
N LEU A 412 -6.36 -45.75 -21.75
CA LEU A 412 -7.60 -45.76 -20.97
C LEU A 412 -8.71 -45.12 -21.84
N GLN A 413 -9.94 -45.63 -21.71
CA GLN A 413 -11.13 -45.02 -22.24
C GLN A 413 -11.77 -44.14 -21.17
N LEU A 414 -12.01 -42.88 -21.50
CA LEU A 414 -12.60 -41.90 -20.59
C LEU A 414 -13.94 -41.44 -21.13
N THR A 415 -14.94 -41.42 -20.25
CA THR A 415 -16.23 -40.76 -20.51
C THR A 415 -16.18 -39.39 -19.84
N LEU A 416 -16.14 -38.34 -20.65
CA LEU A 416 -16.05 -36.94 -20.17
C LEU A 416 -17.43 -36.29 -20.19
N ASP A 417 -17.82 -35.65 -19.09
CA ASP A 417 -19.01 -34.86 -18.95
C ASP A 417 -18.67 -33.37 -19.01
N LEU A 418 -19.21 -32.63 -19.97
CA LEU A 418 -18.99 -31.21 -20.21
C LEU A 418 -20.14 -30.33 -19.72
N GLY A 419 -21.12 -30.89 -18.98
CA GLY A 419 -22.28 -30.19 -18.53
C GLY A 419 -23.51 -30.41 -19.44
N LEU A 420 -24.46 -29.46 -19.45
CA LEU A 420 -25.69 -29.55 -20.20
C LEU A 420 -25.67 -28.69 -21.46
N ASP A 421 -26.34 -29.17 -22.51
CA ASP A 421 -26.58 -28.37 -23.71
C ASP A 421 -27.71 -27.34 -23.50
N SER A 422 -28.02 -26.56 -24.53
CA SER A 422 -29.12 -25.56 -24.51
C SER A 422 -30.52 -26.14 -24.29
N ASN A 423 -30.69 -27.47 -24.39
CA ASN A 423 -31.93 -28.19 -24.19
C ASN A 423 -31.94 -28.93 -22.83
N GLY A 424 -30.89 -28.73 -22.00
CA GLY A 424 -30.75 -29.38 -20.69
C GLY A 424 -30.30 -30.83 -20.76
N GLN A 425 -29.76 -31.30 -21.90
CA GLN A 425 -29.25 -32.66 -22.05
C GLN A 425 -27.75 -32.72 -21.74
N PRO A 426 -27.24 -33.76 -21.04
CA PRO A 426 -25.82 -33.88 -20.72
C PRO A 426 -24.96 -34.07 -22.00
N ILE A 427 -23.93 -33.25 -22.13
CA ILE A 427 -22.96 -33.36 -23.20
C ILE A 427 -21.83 -34.29 -22.73
N ARG A 428 -21.79 -35.49 -23.28
CA ARG A 428 -20.77 -36.49 -22.99
C ARG A 428 -19.86 -36.72 -24.21
N ARG A 429 -18.58 -36.97 -23.95
CA ARG A 429 -17.58 -37.29 -24.97
C ARG A 429 -16.78 -38.52 -24.57
N ASN A 430 -16.53 -39.41 -25.52
CA ASN A 430 -15.68 -40.56 -25.32
C ASN A 430 -14.27 -40.23 -25.84
N VAL A 431 -13.24 -40.39 -25.00
CA VAL A 431 -11.85 -40.07 -25.32
C VAL A 431 -10.94 -41.22 -24.97
N PHE A 432 -10.06 -41.64 -25.88
CA PHE A 432 -8.99 -42.58 -25.60
C PHE A 432 -7.70 -41.84 -25.31
N SER A 433 -7.14 -42.02 -24.09
CA SER A 433 -5.95 -41.33 -23.63
C SER A 433 -4.84 -42.31 -23.26
N GLY A 434 -3.58 -41.98 -23.65
CA GLY A 434 -2.39 -42.79 -23.43
C GLY A 434 -1.80 -42.70 -22.04
N ILE A 435 -2.63 -42.66 -20.97
CA ILE A 435 -2.23 -42.38 -19.59
C ILE A 435 -2.30 -43.60 -18.68
N LYS A 436 -2.50 -44.81 -19.21
CA LYS A 436 -2.61 -46.06 -18.43
C LYS A 436 -1.38 -46.36 -17.56
N SER A 437 -0.20 -45.90 -17.96
CA SER A 437 1.02 -46.09 -17.17
C SER A 437 1.12 -45.16 -15.96
N ALA A 438 0.37 -44.05 -15.96
CA ALA A 438 0.44 -43.03 -14.93
C ALA A 438 -0.78 -43.01 -13.98
N TYR A 439 -1.95 -43.51 -14.45
CA TYR A 439 -3.20 -43.48 -13.68
C TYR A 439 -3.96 -44.80 -13.78
N SER A 440 -4.64 -45.16 -12.68
CA SER A 440 -5.69 -46.20 -12.72
C SER A 440 -7.06 -45.57 -12.99
N PRO A 441 -8.03 -46.33 -13.56
CA PRO A 441 -9.39 -45.84 -13.76
C PRO A 441 -10.06 -45.29 -12.49
N GLU A 442 -9.80 -45.91 -11.33
CA GLU A 442 -10.39 -45.54 -10.05
C GLU A 442 -9.88 -44.17 -9.58
N GLN A 443 -8.64 -43.82 -9.87
CA GLN A 443 -8.05 -42.52 -9.54
C GLN A 443 -8.62 -41.39 -10.40
N LEU A 444 -9.04 -41.69 -11.62
CA LEU A 444 -9.49 -40.68 -12.58
C LEU A 444 -11.00 -40.36 -12.44
N ARG A 445 -11.83 -41.31 -11.97
CA ARG A 445 -13.27 -41.05 -11.81
C ARG A 445 -13.52 -39.93 -10.82
N GLY A 446 -14.30 -38.94 -11.22
CA GLY A 446 -14.63 -37.77 -10.42
C GLY A 446 -13.61 -36.64 -10.49
N MET A 447 -12.49 -36.79 -11.22
CA MET A 447 -11.51 -35.72 -11.44
C MET A 447 -11.95 -34.78 -12.54
N LEU A 448 -11.57 -33.52 -12.42
CA LEU A 448 -11.69 -32.53 -13.49
C LEU A 448 -10.43 -32.56 -14.35
N THR A 449 -10.63 -32.46 -15.66
CA THR A 449 -9.53 -32.37 -16.64
C THR A 449 -9.81 -31.28 -17.67
N VAL A 450 -8.76 -30.79 -18.32
CA VAL A 450 -8.90 -29.90 -19.47
C VAL A 450 -8.93 -30.75 -20.75
N MET A 451 -9.88 -30.50 -21.63
CA MET A 451 -9.94 -31.15 -22.93
C MET A 451 -10.00 -30.15 -24.09
N VAL A 452 -9.45 -30.54 -25.22
CA VAL A 452 -9.68 -29.88 -26.52
C VAL A 452 -11.01 -30.40 -27.08
N ALA A 453 -12.06 -29.56 -26.99
CA ALA A 453 -13.42 -29.97 -27.29
C ALA A 453 -13.80 -29.89 -28.77
N ASN A 454 -13.14 -29.06 -29.55
CA ASN A 454 -13.39 -28.87 -30.97
C ASN A 454 -12.45 -29.66 -31.90
N LEU A 455 -11.70 -30.62 -31.35
CA LEU A 455 -10.89 -31.52 -32.15
C LEU A 455 -11.82 -32.49 -32.92
N ALA A 456 -11.60 -32.65 -34.21
CA ALA A 456 -12.39 -33.55 -35.04
C ALA A 456 -12.34 -35.00 -34.53
N PRO A 457 -13.49 -35.68 -34.40
CA PRO A 457 -13.54 -37.08 -33.95
C PRO A 457 -12.66 -37.98 -34.78
N ARG A 458 -11.84 -38.79 -34.11
CA ARG A 458 -10.88 -39.71 -34.77
C ARG A 458 -11.27 -41.16 -34.53
N LYS A 459 -11.39 -41.92 -35.60
CA LYS A 459 -11.58 -43.36 -35.51
C LYS A 459 -10.30 -44.05 -35.12
N MET A 460 -10.28 -44.70 -33.99
CA MET A 460 -9.18 -45.51 -33.48
C MET A 460 -9.51 -47.01 -33.57
N LYS A 461 -8.53 -47.87 -33.30
CA LYS A 461 -8.73 -49.35 -33.32
C LYS A 461 -9.82 -49.82 -32.36
N PHE A 462 -10.02 -49.09 -31.25
CA PHE A 462 -10.92 -49.46 -30.15
C PHE A 462 -12.19 -48.64 -30.09
N GLY A 463 -12.41 -47.70 -31.00
CA GLY A 463 -13.62 -46.86 -31.04
C GLY A 463 -13.36 -45.44 -31.57
N MET A 464 -14.36 -44.58 -31.39
CA MET A 464 -14.28 -43.18 -31.80
C MET A 464 -13.76 -42.33 -30.60
N SER A 465 -12.69 -41.57 -30.78
CA SER A 465 -12.23 -40.57 -29.82
C SER A 465 -12.72 -39.18 -30.24
N GLU A 466 -13.46 -38.49 -29.37
CA GLU A 466 -14.20 -37.25 -29.68
C GLU A 466 -13.56 -36.01 -29.05
N GLY A 467 -12.26 -36.00 -28.94
CA GLY A 467 -11.46 -34.93 -28.37
C GLY A 467 -10.13 -35.43 -27.81
N MET A 468 -9.43 -34.58 -27.08
CA MET A 468 -8.17 -34.91 -26.44
C MET A 468 -8.13 -34.31 -25.05
N VAL A 469 -7.74 -35.09 -24.06
CA VAL A 469 -7.44 -34.57 -22.71
C VAL A 469 -6.00 -34.09 -22.63
N LEU A 470 -5.78 -32.98 -21.95
CA LEU A 470 -4.45 -32.48 -21.62
C LEU A 470 -3.99 -33.11 -20.32
N ALA A 471 -2.88 -33.80 -20.34
CA ALA A 471 -2.24 -34.36 -19.16
C ALA A 471 -0.85 -33.72 -19.01
N ALA A 472 -0.56 -33.18 -17.84
CA ALA A 472 0.77 -32.71 -17.50
C ALA A 472 1.59 -33.90 -16.97
N GLY A 473 2.71 -34.18 -17.62
CA GLY A 473 3.64 -35.24 -17.25
C GLY A 473 5.03 -34.99 -17.82
N PRO A 474 6.04 -35.69 -17.34
CA PRO A 474 7.43 -35.51 -17.79
C PRO A 474 7.66 -36.03 -19.22
N GLY A 475 6.77 -35.79 -20.12
CA GLY A 475 6.89 -36.01 -21.54
C GLY A 475 7.28 -37.43 -21.99
N LYS A 476 6.39 -38.16 -22.49
CA LYS A 476 6.38 -38.95 -23.74
C LYS A 476 5.00 -38.98 -24.23
#